data_abc81a63b4866566df1231298583b0f6
#
_entry.id   abc81a63b4866566df1231298583b0f6
#
_cell.length_a   1.000
_cell.length_b   1.000
_cell.length_c   1.000
_cell.angle_alpha   90.00
_cell.angle_beta   90.00
_cell.angle_gamma   90.00
#
_symmetry.space_group_name_H-M   'P 1'
#
loop_
_entity.id
_entity.type
_entity.pdbx_description
1 polymer ?
#
loop_
_entity_poly.entity_id
_entity_poly.type
_entity_poly.pdbx_seq_one_letter_code
_entity_poly.pdbx_strand_id
1 'polypeptide(L)'
;MKEPQDSEEWIAQQKKMLAENPECASSQYNMGVSLMEQGRLEEAIPFFEEAISNSSRMFEAWVNLGYIYYKKGDLERVVHANQMAVEIEPRYARGYANLGFAYLQLSRTDEAIGALEKAIDLNPDIVQAWNNLANAYLQKGDVERAIQTGERLVQMAPDFGLGLNNLAFAYYSKGDFKKAIEYVDKAMEHGFKVHPEFLSGLEPHRK
;
A
#
# COMPACT_ATOMS: atom_id res chain seq x y z
N MET A 1 -3.70 -28.75 -5.19
CA MET A 1 -3.83 -29.17 -3.77
C MET A 1 -3.99 -27.88 -2.98
N LYS A 2 -5.04 -27.71 -2.19
CA LYS A 2 -5.14 -26.59 -1.25
C LYS A 2 -4.00 -26.74 -0.24
N GLU A 3 -3.34 -25.65 0.08
CA GLU A 3 -2.31 -25.67 1.11
C GLU A 3 -2.94 -26.07 2.46
N PRO A 4 -2.18 -26.72 3.37
CA PRO A 4 -2.72 -27.19 4.65
C PRO A 4 -3.42 -26.12 5.49
N GLN A 5 -3.08 -24.86 5.28
CA GLN A 5 -3.60 -23.72 6.03
C GLN A 5 -5.08 -23.38 5.73
N ASP A 6 -5.62 -23.84 4.59
CA ASP A 6 -7.02 -23.59 4.18
C ASP A 6 -7.98 -24.72 4.57
N SER A 7 -7.49 -25.79 5.18
CA SER A 7 -8.31 -26.95 5.45
C SER A 7 -9.03 -26.86 6.79
N GLU A 8 -10.25 -27.41 6.86
CA GLU A 8 -10.96 -27.57 8.15
C GLU A 8 -10.12 -28.37 9.16
N GLU A 9 -9.30 -29.29 8.68
CA GLU A 9 -8.35 -30.06 9.50
C GLU A 9 -7.29 -29.17 10.15
N TRP A 10 -6.74 -28.19 9.39
CA TRP A 10 -5.78 -27.24 9.92
C TRP A 10 -6.39 -26.36 11.02
N ILE A 11 -7.59 -25.84 10.79
CA ILE A 11 -8.33 -25.04 11.78
C ILE A 11 -8.63 -25.89 13.02
N ALA A 12 -9.06 -27.14 12.84
CA ALA A 12 -9.30 -28.06 13.95
C ALA A 12 -8.02 -28.32 14.75
N GLN A 13 -6.88 -28.47 14.07
CA GLN A 13 -5.58 -28.61 14.74
C GLN A 13 -5.19 -27.37 15.53
N GLN A 14 -5.33 -26.15 14.95
CA GLN A 14 -5.06 -24.89 15.69
C GLN A 14 -5.98 -24.76 16.91
N LYS A 15 -7.28 -25.07 16.79
CA LYS A 15 -8.22 -25.08 17.93
C LYS A 15 -7.78 -26.03 19.03
N LYS A 16 -7.31 -27.23 18.67
CA LYS A 16 -6.79 -28.20 19.63
C LYS A 16 -5.55 -27.68 20.35
N MET A 17 -4.60 -27.11 19.59
CA MET A 17 -3.39 -26.52 20.17
C MET A 17 -3.71 -25.37 21.10
N LEU A 18 -4.67 -24.50 20.76
CA LEU A 18 -5.13 -23.41 21.62
C LEU A 18 -5.89 -23.90 22.86
N ALA A 19 -6.60 -25.04 22.77
CA ALA A 19 -7.23 -25.65 23.94
C ALA A 19 -6.19 -26.19 24.94
N GLU A 20 -5.06 -26.70 24.44
CA GLU A 20 -3.95 -27.21 25.25
C GLU A 20 -3.03 -26.08 25.74
N ASN A 21 -2.81 -25.06 24.92
CA ASN A 21 -1.99 -23.88 25.24
C ASN A 21 -2.63 -22.60 24.67
N PRO A 22 -3.52 -21.92 25.42
CA PRO A 22 -4.21 -20.71 24.98
C PRO A 22 -3.26 -19.54 24.66
N GLU A 23 -2.08 -19.49 25.28
CA GLU A 23 -1.08 -18.43 25.10
C GLU A 23 -0.10 -18.68 23.94
N CYS A 24 -0.32 -19.74 23.15
CA CYS A 24 0.51 -20.02 21.99
C CYS A 24 0.32 -18.98 20.88
N ALA A 25 1.18 -17.97 20.84
CA ALA A 25 1.12 -16.85 19.88
C ALA A 25 1.08 -17.33 18.42
N SER A 26 1.86 -18.36 18.08
CA SER A 26 1.87 -18.92 16.72
C SER A 26 0.53 -19.56 16.34
N SER A 27 -0.12 -20.27 17.27
CA SER A 27 -1.43 -20.89 17.00
C SER A 27 -2.53 -19.83 16.89
N GLN A 28 -2.46 -18.76 17.70
CA GLN A 28 -3.36 -17.62 17.59
C GLN A 28 -3.18 -16.89 16.26
N TYR A 29 -1.94 -16.60 15.87
CA TYR A 29 -1.62 -16.02 14.57
C TYR A 29 -2.17 -16.88 13.41
N ASN A 30 -1.90 -18.18 13.40
CA ASN A 30 -2.37 -19.11 12.37
C ASN A 30 -3.90 -19.16 12.30
N MET A 31 -4.58 -19.10 13.44
CA MET A 31 -6.04 -19.04 13.48
C MET A 31 -6.57 -17.73 12.90
N GLY A 32 -5.95 -16.60 13.21
CA GLY A 32 -6.24 -15.31 12.60
C GLY A 32 -6.09 -15.32 11.08
N VAL A 33 -4.98 -15.89 10.57
CA VAL A 33 -4.73 -16.03 9.12
C VAL A 33 -5.81 -16.89 8.47
N SER A 34 -6.14 -18.06 9.04
CA SER A 34 -7.16 -18.96 8.49
C SER A 34 -8.54 -18.29 8.41
N LEU A 35 -8.91 -17.50 9.41
CA LEU A 35 -10.16 -16.73 9.39
C LEU A 35 -10.15 -15.62 8.34
N MET A 36 -9.01 -14.93 8.21
CA MET A 36 -8.83 -13.87 7.22
C MET A 36 -8.95 -14.42 5.78
N GLU A 37 -8.36 -15.58 5.48
CA GLU A 37 -8.45 -16.27 4.19
C GLU A 37 -9.90 -16.70 3.84
N GLN A 38 -10.71 -16.99 4.85
CA GLN A 38 -12.15 -17.25 4.70
C GLN A 38 -12.99 -15.96 4.56
N GLY A 39 -12.36 -14.79 4.58
CA GLY A 39 -13.07 -13.50 4.56
C GLY A 39 -13.71 -13.11 5.89
N ARG A 40 -13.48 -13.87 6.98
CA ARG A 40 -14.03 -13.65 8.33
C ARG A 40 -13.15 -12.65 9.09
N LEU A 41 -13.03 -11.44 8.54
CA LEU A 41 -12.05 -10.45 8.98
C LEU A 41 -12.28 -10.01 10.43
N GLU A 42 -13.53 -9.80 10.82
CA GLU A 42 -13.86 -9.38 12.20
C GLU A 42 -13.48 -10.44 13.25
N GLU A 43 -13.66 -11.69 12.89
CA GLU A 43 -13.33 -12.80 13.79
C GLU A 43 -11.82 -13.05 13.87
N ALA A 44 -11.04 -12.63 12.87
CA ALA A 44 -9.59 -12.73 12.86
C ALA A 44 -8.91 -11.74 13.81
N ILE A 45 -9.51 -10.54 14.02
CA ILE A 45 -8.92 -9.47 14.84
C ILE A 45 -8.48 -9.95 16.23
N PRO A 46 -9.36 -10.53 17.07
CA PRO A 46 -8.96 -10.91 18.43
C PRO A 46 -7.82 -11.94 18.46
N PHE A 47 -7.73 -12.81 17.47
CA PHE A 47 -6.62 -13.77 17.38
C PHE A 47 -5.28 -13.12 17.08
N PHE A 48 -5.25 -12.10 16.23
CA PHE A 48 -4.03 -11.33 16.01
C PHE A 48 -3.66 -10.48 17.23
N GLU A 49 -4.63 -9.87 17.90
CA GLU A 49 -4.41 -9.08 19.13
C GLU A 49 -3.83 -9.97 20.26
N GLU A 50 -4.36 -11.17 20.44
CA GLU A 50 -3.81 -12.12 21.41
C GLU A 50 -2.43 -12.63 21.00
N ALA A 51 -2.20 -12.88 19.70
CA ALA A 51 -0.87 -13.28 19.22
C ALA A 51 0.19 -12.19 19.53
N ILE A 52 -0.16 -10.93 19.35
CA ILE A 52 0.69 -9.77 19.70
C ILE A 52 0.90 -9.69 21.21
N SER A 53 -0.14 -9.87 22.01
CA SER A 53 -0.05 -9.87 23.47
C SER A 53 0.90 -10.94 24.01
N ASN A 54 0.87 -12.13 23.39
CA ASN A 54 1.70 -13.26 23.80
C ASN A 54 3.10 -13.27 23.15
N SER A 55 3.30 -12.48 22.08
CA SER A 55 4.59 -12.32 21.44
C SER A 55 4.76 -10.90 20.88
N SER A 56 5.43 -10.04 21.63
CA SER A 56 5.65 -8.64 21.27
C SER A 56 6.49 -8.42 19.99
N ARG A 57 7.12 -9.47 19.44
CA ARG A 57 7.95 -9.41 18.22
C ARG A 57 7.22 -9.92 16.97
N MET A 58 5.92 -10.18 17.05
CA MET A 58 5.14 -10.71 15.93
C MET A 58 4.63 -9.58 15.03
N PHE A 59 5.55 -9.00 14.23
CA PHE A 59 5.20 -7.89 13.32
C PHE A 59 4.19 -8.32 12.25
N GLU A 60 4.18 -9.60 11.86
CA GLU A 60 3.25 -10.14 10.86
C GLU A 60 1.78 -10.02 11.31
N ALA A 61 1.51 -10.16 12.61
CA ALA A 61 0.17 -9.98 13.15
C ALA A 61 -0.27 -8.51 13.02
N TRP A 62 0.61 -7.56 13.28
CA TRP A 62 0.37 -6.14 13.02
C TRP A 62 0.10 -5.84 11.55
N VAL A 63 0.87 -6.45 10.64
CA VAL A 63 0.67 -6.33 9.19
C VAL A 63 -0.74 -6.78 8.80
N ASN A 64 -1.18 -7.94 9.31
CA ASN A 64 -2.51 -8.48 9.03
C ASN A 64 -3.63 -7.61 9.64
N LEU A 65 -3.46 -7.09 10.85
CA LEU A 65 -4.39 -6.10 11.42
C LEU A 65 -4.47 -4.84 10.54
N GLY A 66 -3.33 -4.33 10.06
CA GLY A 66 -3.29 -3.20 9.13
C GLY A 66 -4.09 -3.46 7.86
N TYR A 67 -3.98 -4.66 7.27
CA TYR A 67 -4.77 -5.06 6.12
C TYR A 67 -6.28 -5.11 6.45
N ILE A 68 -6.67 -5.69 7.58
CA ILE A 68 -8.07 -5.76 8.01
C ILE A 68 -8.64 -4.35 8.20
N TYR A 69 -7.92 -3.46 8.88
CA TYR A 69 -8.36 -2.09 9.09
C TYR A 69 -8.45 -1.30 7.78
N TYR A 70 -7.55 -1.56 6.83
CA TYR A 70 -7.66 -1.00 5.48
C TYR A 70 -8.96 -1.43 4.79
N LYS A 71 -9.32 -2.73 4.84
CA LYS A 71 -10.59 -3.24 4.30
C LYS A 71 -11.82 -2.61 4.95
N LYS A 72 -11.70 -2.17 6.19
CA LYS A 72 -12.75 -1.47 6.96
C LYS A 72 -12.78 0.05 6.70
N GLY A 73 -11.79 0.60 6.00
CA GLY A 73 -11.65 2.03 5.78
C GLY A 73 -11.14 2.82 7.00
N ASP A 74 -10.64 2.12 8.03
CA ASP A 74 -10.12 2.75 9.26
C ASP A 74 -8.64 3.10 9.10
N LEU A 75 -8.38 4.22 8.47
CA LEU A 75 -7.03 4.63 8.10
C LEU A 75 -6.14 4.95 9.30
N GLU A 76 -6.70 5.43 10.40
CA GLU A 76 -5.91 5.70 11.62
C GLU A 76 -5.39 4.40 12.23
N ARG A 77 -6.22 3.35 12.28
CA ARG A 77 -5.76 2.04 12.71
C ARG A 77 -4.81 1.38 11.71
N VAL A 78 -4.94 1.66 10.41
CA VAL A 78 -3.93 1.25 9.40
C VAL A 78 -2.58 1.86 9.73
N VAL A 79 -2.54 3.17 10.02
CA VAL A 79 -1.30 3.86 10.40
C VAL A 79 -0.72 3.22 11.65
N HIS A 80 -1.50 3.10 12.72
CA HIS A 80 -1.03 2.51 13.97
C HIS A 80 -0.44 1.11 13.78
N ALA A 81 -1.17 0.22 13.10
CA ALA A 81 -0.72 -1.15 12.88
C ALA A 81 0.58 -1.23 12.06
N ASN A 82 0.71 -0.42 11.00
CA ASN A 82 1.95 -0.41 10.21
C ASN A 82 3.10 0.27 10.96
N GLN A 83 2.86 1.28 11.81
CA GLN A 83 3.89 1.85 12.70
C GLN A 83 4.45 0.77 13.62
N MET A 84 3.58 0.03 14.32
CA MET A 84 4.02 -1.07 15.19
C MET A 84 4.81 -2.13 14.43
N ALA A 85 4.37 -2.47 13.21
CA ALA A 85 5.08 -3.44 12.36
C ALA A 85 6.50 -2.98 12.02
N VAL A 86 6.70 -1.71 11.64
CA VAL A 86 8.03 -1.18 11.28
C VAL A 86 8.90 -0.83 12.48
N GLU A 87 8.33 -0.63 13.66
CA GLU A 87 9.08 -0.53 14.91
C GLU A 87 9.71 -1.87 15.31
N ILE A 88 8.97 -2.98 15.10
CA ILE A 88 9.46 -4.33 15.39
C ILE A 88 10.43 -4.80 14.31
N GLU A 89 10.09 -4.56 13.02
CA GLU A 89 10.93 -4.92 11.86
C GLU A 89 11.26 -3.67 11.03
N PRO A 90 12.32 -2.91 11.39
CA PRO A 90 12.69 -1.65 10.72
C PRO A 90 13.10 -1.78 9.26
N ARG A 91 13.30 -3.01 8.76
CA ARG A 91 13.61 -3.28 7.35
C ARG A 91 12.38 -3.70 6.53
N TYR A 92 11.21 -3.69 7.11
CA TYR A 92 9.97 -4.06 6.42
C TYR A 92 9.49 -2.93 5.48
N ALA A 93 10.07 -2.88 4.28
CA ALA A 93 9.82 -1.84 3.28
C ALA A 93 8.33 -1.65 2.94
N ARG A 94 7.55 -2.75 2.85
CA ARG A 94 6.10 -2.68 2.57
C ARG A 94 5.32 -1.98 3.68
N GLY A 95 5.75 -2.10 4.94
CA GLY A 95 5.13 -1.39 6.05
C GLY A 95 5.23 0.13 5.87
N TYR A 96 6.40 0.62 5.48
CA TYR A 96 6.59 2.04 5.15
C TYR A 96 5.78 2.47 3.92
N ALA A 97 5.67 1.63 2.89
CA ALA A 97 4.82 1.93 1.73
C ALA A 97 3.34 2.03 2.11
N ASN A 98 2.86 1.14 2.99
CA ASN A 98 1.50 1.17 3.53
C ASN A 98 1.25 2.41 4.39
N LEU A 99 2.22 2.80 5.23
CA LEU A 99 2.17 4.05 6.00
C LEU A 99 2.04 5.25 5.07
N GLY A 100 2.89 5.34 4.06
CA GLY A 100 2.85 6.43 3.09
C GLY A 100 1.51 6.53 2.37
N PHE A 101 0.95 5.41 1.96
CA PHE A 101 -0.39 5.37 1.37
C PHE A 101 -1.46 5.85 2.35
N ALA A 102 -1.47 5.34 3.58
CA ALA A 102 -2.46 5.73 4.59
C ALA A 102 -2.36 7.22 4.94
N TYR A 103 -1.15 7.75 5.09
CA TYR A 103 -0.91 9.17 5.33
C TYR A 103 -1.42 10.05 4.17
N LEU A 104 -1.24 9.63 2.91
CA LEU A 104 -1.80 10.36 1.76
C LEU A 104 -3.33 10.43 1.82
N GLN A 105 -3.99 9.32 2.16
CA GLN A 105 -5.45 9.28 2.30
C GLN A 105 -5.96 10.17 3.45
N LEU A 106 -5.13 10.36 4.48
CA LEU A 106 -5.40 11.25 5.62
C LEU A 106 -4.93 12.70 5.37
N SER A 107 -4.46 13.03 4.15
CA SER A 107 -3.90 14.34 3.80
C SER A 107 -2.68 14.75 4.65
N ARG A 108 -1.97 13.79 5.23
CA ARG A 108 -0.75 13.95 6.03
C ARG A 108 0.48 13.84 5.10
N THR A 109 0.61 14.81 4.19
CA THR A 109 1.50 14.71 3.03
C THR A 109 2.99 14.62 3.39
N ASP A 110 3.46 15.36 4.39
CA ASP A 110 4.89 15.34 4.78
C ASP A 110 5.27 13.99 5.39
N GLU A 111 4.40 13.41 6.20
CA GLU A 111 4.60 12.08 6.80
C GLU A 111 4.54 10.99 5.72
N ALA A 112 3.66 11.14 4.72
CA ALA A 112 3.61 10.26 3.57
C ALA A 112 4.93 10.25 2.79
N ILE A 113 5.49 11.42 2.51
CA ILE A 113 6.78 11.55 1.80
C ILE A 113 7.87 10.81 2.57
N GLY A 114 8.04 11.10 3.87
CA GLY A 114 9.08 10.45 4.68
C GLY A 114 8.96 8.92 4.73
N ALA A 115 7.73 8.40 4.86
CA ALA A 115 7.49 6.97 4.85
C ALA A 115 7.77 6.33 3.47
N LEU A 116 7.36 6.98 2.38
CA LEU A 116 7.56 6.47 1.02
C LEU A 116 9.03 6.51 0.60
N GLU A 117 9.76 7.58 0.93
CA GLU A 117 11.21 7.64 0.72
C GLU A 117 11.91 6.49 1.45
N LYS A 118 11.53 6.22 2.71
CA LYS A 118 12.07 5.10 3.47
C LYS A 118 11.73 3.74 2.86
N ALA A 119 10.52 3.56 2.34
CA ALA A 119 10.12 2.35 1.64
C ALA A 119 10.99 2.08 0.41
N ILE A 120 11.24 3.13 -0.39
CA ILE A 120 12.05 3.08 -1.60
C ILE A 120 13.52 2.83 -1.29
N ASP A 121 14.06 3.44 -0.24
CA ASP A 121 15.44 3.20 0.22
C ASP A 121 15.66 1.75 0.62
N LEU A 122 14.66 1.12 1.25
CA LEU A 122 14.73 -0.27 1.68
C LEU A 122 14.49 -1.25 0.53
N ASN A 123 13.57 -0.93 -0.36
CA ASN A 123 13.25 -1.74 -1.54
C ASN A 123 12.79 -0.85 -2.70
N PRO A 124 13.69 -0.51 -3.63
CA PRO A 124 13.40 0.35 -4.78
C PRO A 124 12.43 -0.29 -5.80
N ASP A 125 12.16 -1.60 -5.72
CA ASP A 125 11.28 -2.29 -6.68
C ASP A 125 9.79 -2.17 -6.34
N ILE A 126 9.44 -1.48 -5.26
CA ILE A 126 8.03 -1.26 -4.89
C ILE A 126 7.43 -0.16 -5.78
N VAL A 127 6.92 -0.54 -6.96
CA VAL A 127 6.29 0.37 -7.94
C VAL A 127 5.23 1.28 -7.31
N GLN A 128 4.40 0.75 -6.40
CA GLN A 128 3.36 1.52 -5.71
C GLN A 128 3.93 2.62 -4.81
N ALA A 129 5.11 2.40 -4.20
CA ALA A 129 5.76 3.42 -3.37
C ALA A 129 6.21 4.61 -4.23
N TRP A 130 6.80 4.37 -5.40
CA TRP A 130 7.15 5.42 -6.34
C TRP A 130 5.94 6.21 -6.84
N ASN A 131 4.85 5.51 -7.19
CA ASN A 131 3.61 6.16 -7.62
C ASN A 131 3.02 7.06 -6.51
N ASN A 132 2.96 6.54 -5.30
CA ASN A 132 2.44 7.28 -4.16
C ASN A 132 3.36 8.46 -3.80
N LEU A 133 4.68 8.32 -3.93
CA LEU A 133 5.63 9.41 -3.69
C LEU A 133 5.48 10.54 -4.72
N ALA A 134 5.31 10.20 -6.01
CA ALA A 134 5.04 11.20 -7.04
C ALA A 134 3.74 11.96 -6.75
N ASN A 135 2.68 11.25 -6.33
CA ASN A 135 1.42 11.86 -5.92
C ASN A 135 1.58 12.75 -4.67
N ALA A 136 2.36 12.30 -3.67
CA ALA A 136 2.65 13.09 -2.47
C ALA A 136 3.34 14.42 -2.81
N TYR A 137 4.31 14.41 -3.72
CA TYR A 137 4.96 15.62 -4.19
C TYR A 137 4.00 16.54 -4.97
N LEU A 138 3.09 15.99 -5.78
CA LEU A 138 2.04 16.78 -6.44
C LEU A 138 1.11 17.45 -5.43
N GLN A 139 0.66 16.72 -4.40
CA GLN A 139 -0.18 17.28 -3.33
C GLN A 139 0.55 18.38 -2.55
N LYS A 140 1.87 18.26 -2.39
CA LYS A 140 2.72 19.28 -1.74
C LYS A 140 2.98 20.49 -2.64
N GLY A 141 2.70 20.41 -3.94
CA GLY A 141 3.01 21.44 -4.94
C GLY A 141 4.46 21.41 -5.43
N ASP A 142 5.23 20.34 -5.08
CA ASP A 142 6.60 20.14 -5.55
C ASP A 142 6.61 19.41 -6.90
N VAL A 143 6.27 20.17 -7.93
CA VAL A 143 6.09 19.62 -9.29
C VAL A 143 7.38 19.03 -9.84
N GLU A 144 8.54 19.61 -9.54
CA GLU A 144 9.84 19.14 -10.00
C GLU A 144 10.16 17.75 -9.47
N ARG A 145 10.00 17.53 -8.15
CA ARG A 145 10.22 16.21 -7.54
C ARG A 145 9.17 15.19 -7.99
N ALA A 146 7.93 15.62 -8.19
CA ALA A 146 6.89 14.76 -8.75
C ALA A 146 7.26 14.23 -10.15
N ILE A 147 7.78 15.10 -11.02
CA ILE A 147 8.25 14.71 -12.36
C ILE A 147 9.41 13.73 -12.25
N GLN A 148 10.45 14.05 -11.49
CA GLN A 148 11.62 13.18 -11.33
C GLN A 148 11.24 11.78 -10.82
N THR A 149 10.36 11.74 -9.83
CA THR A 149 9.85 10.50 -9.25
C THR A 149 9.00 9.71 -10.27
N GLY A 150 8.12 10.41 -10.99
CA GLY A 150 7.28 9.80 -12.03
C GLY A 150 8.09 9.28 -13.23
N GLU A 151 9.12 10.02 -13.68
CA GLU A 151 10.02 9.55 -14.74
C GLU A 151 10.77 8.27 -14.33
N ARG A 152 11.22 8.20 -13.06
CA ARG A 152 11.84 6.99 -12.51
C ARG A 152 10.86 5.82 -12.47
N LEU A 153 9.63 6.05 -12.05
CA LEU A 153 8.56 5.05 -12.05
C LEU A 153 8.32 4.50 -13.46
N VAL A 154 8.19 5.37 -14.46
CA VAL A 154 7.92 4.97 -15.85
C VAL A 154 9.10 4.20 -16.47
N GLN A 155 10.35 4.49 -16.06
CA GLN A 155 11.51 3.67 -16.46
C GLN A 155 11.43 2.24 -15.91
N MET A 156 10.89 2.06 -14.70
CA MET A 156 10.76 0.75 -14.04
C MET A 156 9.52 -0.01 -14.50
N ALA A 157 8.44 0.69 -14.77
CA ALA A 157 7.14 0.13 -15.13
C ALA A 157 6.50 0.95 -16.28
N PRO A 158 7.00 0.79 -17.52
CA PRO A 158 6.60 1.65 -18.66
C PRO A 158 5.14 1.48 -19.09
N ASP A 159 4.50 0.38 -18.69
CA ASP A 159 3.10 0.03 -18.97
C ASP A 159 2.15 0.35 -17.80
N PHE A 160 2.67 0.93 -16.72
CA PHE A 160 1.86 1.27 -15.55
C PHE A 160 1.01 2.53 -15.81
N GLY A 161 -0.20 2.35 -16.36
CA GLY A 161 -1.09 3.42 -16.83
C GLY A 161 -1.38 4.51 -15.79
N LEU A 162 -1.57 4.15 -14.51
CA LEU A 162 -1.76 5.14 -13.44
C LEU A 162 -0.52 6.02 -13.24
N GLY A 163 0.68 5.44 -13.26
CA GLY A 163 1.94 6.17 -13.15
C GLY A 163 2.15 7.12 -14.33
N LEU A 164 1.86 6.67 -15.55
CA LEU A 164 1.89 7.50 -16.76
C LEU A 164 0.92 8.68 -16.65
N ASN A 165 -0.31 8.45 -16.18
CA ASN A 165 -1.30 9.51 -15.97
C ASN A 165 -0.85 10.53 -14.92
N ASN A 166 -0.28 10.07 -13.79
CA ASN A 166 0.21 10.97 -12.76
C ASN A 166 1.40 11.81 -13.24
N LEU A 167 2.29 11.22 -14.04
CA LEU A 167 3.39 11.96 -14.69
C LEU A 167 2.88 12.97 -15.72
N ALA A 168 1.85 12.61 -16.50
CA ALA A 168 1.17 13.54 -17.38
C ALA A 168 0.61 14.75 -16.63
N PHE A 169 -0.04 14.49 -15.48
CA PHE A 169 -0.57 15.56 -14.64
C PHE A 169 0.53 16.45 -14.04
N ALA A 170 1.67 15.87 -13.67
CA ALA A 170 2.83 16.64 -13.20
C ALA A 170 3.38 17.57 -14.30
N TYR A 171 3.51 17.08 -15.53
CA TYR A 171 3.90 17.93 -16.66
C TYR A 171 2.86 18.99 -17.01
N TYR A 172 1.57 18.67 -16.91
CA TYR A 172 0.50 19.65 -17.07
C TYR A 172 0.62 20.78 -16.03
N SER A 173 0.85 20.42 -14.76
CA SER A 173 1.03 21.37 -13.66
C SER A 173 2.27 22.26 -13.86
N LYS A 174 3.30 21.76 -14.54
CA LYS A 174 4.50 22.52 -14.94
C LYS A 174 4.26 23.44 -16.15
N GLY A 175 3.17 23.24 -16.91
CA GLY A 175 2.88 23.94 -18.16
C GLY A 175 3.56 23.30 -19.40
N ASP A 176 4.19 22.11 -19.27
CA ASP A 176 4.72 21.35 -20.40
C ASP A 176 3.61 20.47 -20.99
N PHE A 177 2.70 21.12 -21.69
CA PHE A 177 1.54 20.45 -22.28
C PHE A 177 1.92 19.40 -23.33
N LYS A 178 3.03 19.58 -24.01
CA LYS A 178 3.50 18.60 -25.00
C LYS A 178 3.81 17.26 -24.35
N LYS A 179 4.59 17.26 -23.28
CA LYS A 179 4.88 16.04 -22.51
C LYS A 179 3.66 15.50 -21.79
N ALA A 180 2.79 16.37 -21.27
CA ALA A 180 1.55 15.95 -20.64
C ALA A 180 0.67 15.15 -21.62
N ILE A 181 0.53 15.60 -22.87
CA ILE A 181 -0.21 14.89 -23.93
C ILE A 181 0.47 13.55 -24.25
N GLU A 182 1.78 13.53 -24.44
CA GLU A 182 2.52 12.31 -24.74
C GLU A 182 2.27 11.22 -23.67
N TYR A 183 2.36 11.57 -22.39
CA TYR A 183 2.18 10.60 -21.30
C TYR A 183 0.72 10.21 -21.07
N VAL A 184 -0.23 11.12 -21.30
CA VAL A 184 -1.66 10.79 -21.22
C VAL A 184 -2.06 9.82 -22.33
N ASP A 185 -1.53 10.01 -23.56
CA ASP A 185 -1.80 9.13 -24.68
C ASP A 185 -1.23 7.73 -24.42
N LYS A 186 0.01 7.63 -23.91
CA LYS A 186 0.61 6.36 -23.47
C LYS A 186 -0.23 5.68 -22.36
N ALA A 187 -0.75 6.44 -21.39
CA ALA A 187 -1.62 5.88 -20.37
C ALA A 187 -2.87 5.24 -20.97
N MET A 188 -3.50 5.92 -21.94
CA MET A 188 -4.67 5.39 -22.64
C MET A 188 -4.35 4.17 -23.50
N GLU A 189 -3.20 4.14 -24.19
CA GLU A 189 -2.70 2.98 -24.95
C GLU A 189 -2.55 1.74 -24.06
N HIS A 190 -2.15 1.92 -22.80
CA HIS A 190 -2.08 0.85 -21.79
C HIS A 190 -3.41 0.62 -21.04
N GLY A 191 -4.53 1.11 -21.58
CA GLY A 191 -5.88 0.84 -21.08
C GLY A 191 -6.29 1.62 -19.84
N PHE A 192 -5.52 2.63 -19.43
CA PHE A 192 -5.90 3.49 -18.32
C PHE A 192 -7.01 4.46 -18.73
N LYS A 193 -8.07 4.55 -17.93
CA LYS A 193 -9.17 5.50 -18.16
C LYS A 193 -8.84 6.86 -17.56
N VAL A 194 -8.40 7.78 -18.39
CA VAL A 194 -8.09 9.15 -18.00
C VAL A 194 -9.38 9.92 -17.71
N HIS A 195 -9.36 10.78 -16.69
CA HIS A 195 -10.53 11.58 -16.33
C HIS A 195 -10.89 12.58 -17.44
N PRO A 196 -12.19 12.70 -17.85
CA PRO A 196 -12.60 13.54 -18.98
C PRO A 196 -12.21 15.01 -18.82
N GLU A 197 -12.25 15.57 -17.60
CA GLU A 197 -11.84 16.96 -17.34
C GLU A 197 -10.37 17.20 -17.65
N PHE A 198 -9.50 16.22 -17.31
CA PHE A 198 -8.07 16.32 -17.63
C PHE A 198 -7.83 16.30 -19.14
N LEU A 199 -8.53 15.40 -19.88
CA LEU A 199 -8.48 15.38 -21.33
C LEU A 199 -8.96 16.70 -21.93
N SER A 200 -10.10 17.23 -21.46
CA SER A 200 -10.61 18.53 -21.91
C SER A 200 -9.64 19.68 -21.65
N GLY A 201 -8.90 19.64 -20.54
CA GLY A 201 -7.85 20.62 -20.24
C GLY A 201 -6.65 20.56 -21.20
N LEU A 202 -6.39 19.39 -21.80
CA LEU A 202 -5.30 19.18 -22.77
C LEU A 202 -5.70 19.49 -24.22
N GLU A 203 -7.00 19.45 -24.58
CA GLU A 203 -7.50 19.67 -25.95
C GLU A 203 -6.98 20.95 -26.62
N PRO A 204 -6.96 22.14 -25.94
CA PRO A 204 -6.43 23.36 -26.56
C PRO A 204 -4.95 23.28 -26.97
N HIS A 205 -4.21 22.30 -26.41
CA HIS A 205 -2.78 22.12 -26.62
C HIS A 205 -2.45 20.96 -27.57
N ARG A 206 -3.46 20.21 -28.06
CA ARG A 206 -3.34 19.17 -29.08
C ARG A 206 -3.34 19.82 -30.49
N LYS A 207 -2.21 20.38 -30.91
CA LYS A 207 -2.04 20.94 -32.27
C LYS A 207 -0.96 20.20 -33.03
#